data_d9ba560ac8538232ae15709aa5791d98
#
_entry.id   d9ba560ac8538232ae15709aa5791d98
#
_cell.length_a   1.000
_cell.length_b   1.000
_cell.length_c   1.000
_cell.angle_alpha   90.00
_cell.angle_beta   90.00
_cell.angle_gamma   90.00
#
_symmetry.space_group_name_H-M   'P 1'
#
loop_
_entity.id
_entity.type
_entity.pdbx_description
1 polymer ?
#
loop_
_entity_poly.entity_id
_entity_poly.type
_entity_poly.pdbx_seq_one_letter_code
_entity_poly.pdbx_strand_id
1 'polypeptide(L)'
;MSDTTKKRLKFAGKLLFVCLLLGILYYSFRDSMGDMLTELANVSPQVVMSLFLTVILYHIFEGHITWLIVHKTHPEYPRLKGFCNAFYCSFYKTATLGSGSGIAGIYYLNKAGIPVPNATGMYFFQYIVHKVSMAVYSLLLLSLIHISEPTRQAEI
;
A
#
# COMPACT_ATOMS: atom_id res chain seq x y z
N MET A 1 4.47 -6.05 40.81
CA MET A 1 4.10 -6.88 39.63
C MET A 1 5.37 -7.02 38.79
N SER A 2 5.88 -8.24 38.61
CA SER A 2 7.14 -8.51 37.91
C SER A 2 7.10 -8.04 36.46
N ASP A 3 8.23 -7.56 35.91
CA ASP A 3 8.36 -7.09 34.52
C ASP A 3 7.96 -8.17 33.49
N THR A 4 8.20 -9.43 33.83
CA THR A 4 7.76 -10.59 33.04
C THR A 4 6.24 -10.72 32.98
N THR A 5 5.54 -10.44 34.07
CA THR A 5 4.05 -10.48 34.12
C THR A 5 3.45 -9.35 33.26
N LYS A 6 4.03 -8.16 33.29
CA LYS A 6 3.58 -7.04 32.44
C LYS A 6 3.81 -7.32 30.94
N LYS A 7 4.92 -7.95 30.57
CA LYS A 7 5.20 -8.34 29.17
C LYS A 7 4.23 -9.42 28.69
N ARG A 8 3.94 -10.44 29.52
CA ARG A 8 2.98 -11.49 29.21
C ARG A 8 1.55 -10.94 29.07
N LEU A 9 1.16 -10.02 29.94
CA LEU A 9 -0.18 -9.38 29.87
C LEU A 9 -0.33 -8.54 28.61
N LYS A 10 0.70 -7.76 28.22
CA LYS A 10 0.70 -7.00 26.96
C LYS A 10 0.66 -7.92 25.74
N PHE A 11 1.36 -9.03 25.76
CA PHE A 11 1.34 -10.02 24.68
C PHE A 11 -0.04 -10.69 24.57
N ALA A 12 -0.62 -11.12 25.69
CA ALA A 12 -1.96 -11.70 25.75
C ALA A 12 -3.03 -10.72 25.24
N GLY A 13 -2.93 -9.43 25.63
CA GLY A 13 -3.83 -8.39 25.12
C GLY A 13 -3.74 -8.17 23.61
N LYS A 14 -2.53 -8.20 23.05
CA LYS A 14 -2.33 -8.15 21.60
C LYS A 14 -2.92 -9.37 20.88
N LEU A 15 -2.69 -10.55 21.42
CA LEU A 15 -3.21 -11.80 20.87
C LEU A 15 -4.74 -11.80 20.89
N LEU A 16 -5.34 -11.41 22.01
CA LEU A 16 -6.79 -11.29 22.16
C LEU A 16 -7.37 -10.30 21.15
N PHE A 17 -6.72 -9.14 20.96
CA PHE A 17 -7.14 -8.14 19.99
C PHE A 17 -7.10 -8.68 18.56
N VAL A 18 -6.04 -9.39 18.18
CA VAL A 18 -5.92 -10.03 16.86
C VAL A 18 -7.00 -11.10 16.66
N CYS A 19 -7.24 -11.96 17.67
CA CYS A 19 -8.29 -12.97 17.62
C CYS A 19 -9.68 -12.35 17.48
N LEU A 20 -9.93 -11.23 18.17
CA LEU A 20 -11.20 -10.51 18.09
C LEU A 20 -11.40 -9.91 16.69
N LEU A 21 -10.36 -9.29 16.11
CA LEU A 21 -10.42 -8.78 14.74
C LEU A 21 -10.67 -9.90 13.72
N LEU A 22 -9.97 -11.02 13.84
CA LEU A 22 -10.19 -12.18 12.97
C LEU A 22 -11.59 -12.76 13.14
N GLY A 23 -12.11 -12.79 14.36
CA GLY A 23 -13.48 -13.22 14.63
C GLY A 23 -14.53 -12.32 13.99
N ILE A 24 -14.35 -11.00 14.08
CA ILE A 24 -15.23 -10.02 13.42
C ILE A 24 -15.16 -10.17 11.89
N LEU A 25 -13.96 -10.30 11.33
CA LEU A 25 -13.78 -10.54 9.89
C LEU A 25 -14.47 -11.84 9.45
N TYR A 26 -14.24 -12.93 10.16
CA TYR A 26 -14.88 -14.20 9.86
C TYR A 26 -16.41 -14.08 9.91
N TYR A 27 -16.95 -13.48 10.97
CA TYR A 27 -18.39 -13.30 11.12
C TYR A 27 -19.00 -12.42 10.02
N SER A 28 -18.29 -11.35 9.63
CA SER A 28 -18.73 -10.43 8.57
C SER A 28 -18.73 -11.05 7.18
N PHE A 29 -17.81 -11.96 6.91
CA PHE A 29 -17.62 -12.53 5.57
C PHE A 29 -18.11 -13.97 5.42
N ARG A 30 -18.49 -14.66 6.52
CA ARG A 30 -18.84 -16.09 6.49
C ARG A 30 -19.93 -16.41 5.49
N ASP A 31 -20.96 -15.55 5.39
CA ASP A 31 -22.13 -15.79 4.53
C ASP A 31 -21.80 -15.54 3.03
N SER A 32 -20.83 -14.65 2.76
CA SER A 32 -20.33 -14.34 1.40
C SER A 32 -19.11 -15.15 1.01
N MET A 33 -18.52 -15.91 1.92
CA MET A 33 -17.25 -16.61 1.68
C MET A 33 -17.37 -17.66 0.58
N GLY A 34 -18.51 -18.39 0.56
CA GLY A 34 -18.79 -19.40 -0.46
C GLY A 34 -18.89 -18.79 -1.86
N ASP A 35 -19.64 -17.70 -1.99
CA ASP A 35 -19.82 -16.98 -3.24
C ASP A 35 -18.50 -16.38 -3.71
N MET A 36 -17.76 -15.74 -2.81
CA MET A 36 -16.42 -15.18 -3.12
C MET A 36 -15.44 -16.24 -3.60
N LEU A 37 -15.41 -17.42 -2.99
CA LEU A 37 -14.54 -18.52 -3.41
C LEU A 37 -14.97 -19.10 -4.76
N THR A 38 -16.26 -19.19 -5.01
CA THR A 38 -16.81 -19.66 -6.29
C THR A 38 -16.49 -18.67 -7.41
N GLU A 39 -16.71 -17.38 -7.18
CA GLU A 39 -16.33 -16.34 -8.13
C GLU A 39 -14.81 -16.30 -8.40
N LEU A 40 -14.01 -16.43 -7.34
CA LEU A 40 -12.55 -16.50 -7.49
C LEU A 40 -12.09 -17.71 -8.30
N ALA A 41 -12.75 -18.86 -8.12
CA ALA A 41 -12.45 -20.07 -8.89
C ALA A 41 -12.83 -19.94 -10.38
N ASN A 42 -13.80 -19.08 -10.70
CA ASN A 42 -14.24 -18.81 -12.08
C ASN A 42 -13.36 -17.77 -12.78
N VAL A 43 -12.50 -17.04 -12.03
CA VAL A 43 -11.57 -16.08 -12.66
C VAL A 43 -10.50 -16.81 -13.45
N SER A 44 -10.31 -16.42 -14.71
CA SER A 44 -9.29 -17.06 -15.55
C SER A 44 -7.89 -16.85 -14.96
N PRO A 45 -7.01 -17.88 -15.01
CA PRO A 45 -5.63 -17.78 -14.50
C PRO A 45 -4.83 -16.63 -15.12
N GLN A 46 -5.15 -16.25 -16.37
CA GLN A 46 -4.51 -15.14 -17.06
C GLN A 46 -4.82 -13.80 -16.39
N VAL A 47 -6.07 -13.59 -15.94
CA VAL A 47 -6.47 -12.38 -15.21
C VAL A 47 -5.74 -12.32 -13.87
N VAL A 48 -5.72 -13.42 -13.12
CA VAL A 48 -4.99 -13.48 -11.84
C VAL A 48 -3.50 -13.19 -12.04
N MET A 49 -2.89 -13.76 -13.06
CA MET A 49 -1.48 -13.53 -13.38
C MET A 49 -1.21 -12.08 -13.79
N SER A 50 -2.09 -11.48 -14.59
CA SER A 50 -1.95 -10.08 -15.01
C SER A 50 -2.08 -9.11 -13.83
N LEU A 51 -3.02 -9.36 -12.91
CA LEU A 51 -3.15 -8.59 -11.68
C LEU A 51 -1.91 -8.72 -10.79
N PHE A 52 -1.41 -9.93 -10.62
CA PHE A 52 -0.20 -10.17 -9.82
C PHE A 52 1.02 -9.45 -10.41
N LEU A 53 1.21 -9.52 -11.73
CA LEU A 53 2.28 -8.82 -12.43
C LEU A 53 2.15 -7.31 -12.28
N THR A 54 0.94 -6.77 -12.39
CA THR A 54 0.67 -5.34 -12.21
C THR A 54 1.02 -4.86 -10.80
N VAL A 55 0.68 -5.64 -9.77
CA VAL A 55 1.03 -5.33 -8.38
C VAL A 55 2.55 -5.34 -8.17
N ILE A 56 3.25 -6.31 -8.74
CA ILE A 56 4.72 -6.36 -8.66
C ILE A 56 5.33 -5.12 -9.35
N LEU A 57 4.90 -4.81 -10.56
CA LEU A 57 5.38 -3.64 -11.30
C LEU A 57 5.11 -2.34 -10.51
N TYR A 58 3.93 -2.19 -9.94
CA TYR A 58 3.61 -1.05 -9.09
C TYR A 58 4.64 -0.90 -7.94
N HIS A 59 4.93 -1.96 -7.20
CA HIS A 59 5.88 -1.91 -6.09
C HIS A 59 7.33 -1.67 -6.57
N ILE A 60 7.70 -2.17 -7.74
CA ILE A 60 9.00 -1.88 -8.36
C ILE A 60 9.13 -0.37 -8.62
N PHE A 61 8.13 0.25 -9.24
CA PHE A 61 8.16 1.69 -9.51
C PHE A 61 8.11 2.52 -8.22
N GLU A 62 7.25 2.17 -7.28
CA GLU A 62 7.16 2.84 -5.98
C GLU A 62 8.50 2.77 -5.22
N GLY A 63 9.11 1.59 -5.17
CA GLY A 63 10.42 1.40 -4.55
C GLY A 63 11.54 2.15 -5.27
N HIS A 64 11.46 2.24 -6.60
CA HIS A 64 12.43 3.01 -7.38
C HIS A 64 12.31 4.53 -7.13
N ILE A 65 11.09 5.05 -7.06
CA ILE A 65 10.83 6.46 -6.71
C ILE A 65 11.36 6.76 -5.30
N THR A 66 11.07 5.92 -4.33
CA THR A 66 11.61 6.06 -2.97
C THR A 66 13.14 6.07 -2.97
N TRP A 67 13.75 5.13 -3.71
CA TRP A 67 15.21 5.08 -3.85
C TRP A 67 15.75 6.37 -4.49
N LEU A 68 15.17 6.87 -5.56
CA LEU A 68 15.62 8.11 -6.24
C LEU A 68 15.61 9.32 -5.28
N ILE A 69 14.54 9.47 -4.51
CA ILE A 69 14.40 10.57 -3.55
C ILE A 69 15.49 10.48 -2.46
N VAL A 70 15.66 9.29 -1.90
CA VAL A 70 16.61 9.06 -0.82
C VAL A 70 18.06 9.14 -1.32
N HIS A 71 18.36 8.51 -2.44
CA HIS A 71 19.71 8.45 -3.02
C HIS A 71 20.29 9.83 -3.37
N LYS A 72 19.42 10.80 -3.66
CA LYS A 72 19.85 12.17 -3.96
C LYS A 72 20.56 12.85 -2.79
N THR A 73 20.18 12.50 -1.56
CA THR A 73 20.76 13.06 -0.32
C THR A 73 21.62 12.06 0.44
N HIS A 74 21.41 10.76 0.18
CA HIS A 74 22.11 9.63 0.79
C HIS A 74 22.55 8.65 -0.31
N PRO A 75 23.67 8.93 -1.01
CA PRO A 75 24.15 8.11 -2.14
C PRO A 75 24.45 6.64 -1.79
N GLU A 76 24.73 6.37 -0.53
CA GLU A 76 24.99 5.03 0.01
C GLU A 76 23.71 4.17 0.14
N TYR A 77 22.51 4.77 -0.03
CA TYR A 77 21.24 4.04 0.10
C TYR A 77 21.02 3.09 -1.08
N PRO A 78 20.99 1.76 -0.88
CA PRO A 78 20.93 0.81 -1.97
C PRO A 78 19.50 0.71 -2.54
N ARG A 79 19.40 0.41 -3.85
CA ARG A 79 18.11 0.23 -4.55
C ARG A 79 17.21 -0.81 -3.88
N LEU A 80 17.81 -1.92 -3.43
CA LEU A 80 17.06 -2.99 -2.78
C LEU A 80 16.29 -2.50 -1.54
N LYS A 81 16.88 -1.59 -0.75
CA LYS A 81 16.17 -1.01 0.41
C LYS A 81 14.96 -0.17 -0.02
N GLY A 82 15.01 0.49 -1.19
CA GLY A 82 13.86 1.18 -1.75
C GLY A 82 12.69 0.22 -2.04
N PHE A 83 12.97 -0.92 -2.68
CA PHE A 83 11.96 -1.96 -2.91
C PHE A 83 11.40 -2.54 -1.61
N CYS A 84 12.28 -2.94 -0.69
CA CYS A 84 11.85 -3.46 0.61
C CYS A 84 10.98 -2.45 1.36
N ASN A 85 11.28 -1.15 1.26
CA ASN A 85 10.49 -0.09 1.85
C ASN A 85 9.09 0.00 1.23
N ALA A 86 8.95 -0.12 -0.09
CA ALA A 86 7.64 -0.11 -0.76
C ALA A 86 6.74 -1.26 -0.26
N PHE A 87 7.27 -2.48 -0.20
CA PHE A 87 6.54 -3.63 0.35
C PHE A 87 6.21 -3.46 1.83
N TYR A 88 7.16 -2.96 2.62
CA TYR A 88 6.94 -2.69 4.04
C TYR A 88 5.82 -1.67 4.26
N CYS A 89 5.82 -0.56 3.52
CA CYS A 89 4.78 0.45 3.56
C CYS A 89 3.43 -0.09 3.10
N SER A 90 3.41 -0.90 2.05
CA SER A 90 2.18 -1.53 1.53
C SER A 90 1.56 -2.48 2.54
N PHE A 91 2.36 -3.29 3.24
CA PHE A 91 1.88 -4.13 4.33
C PHE A 91 1.19 -3.30 5.42
N TYR A 92 1.85 -2.24 5.91
CA TYR A 92 1.26 -1.39 6.94
C TYR A 92 0.06 -0.60 6.44
N LYS A 93 0.05 -0.18 5.17
CA LYS A 93 -1.12 0.44 4.53
C LYS A 93 -2.34 -0.47 4.62
N THR A 94 -2.18 -1.74 4.28
CA THR A 94 -3.26 -2.74 4.34
C THR A 94 -3.67 -3.05 5.78
N ALA A 95 -2.70 -3.27 6.66
CA ALA A 95 -2.94 -3.61 8.07
C ALA A 95 -3.62 -2.48 8.89
N THR A 96 -3.49 -1.22 8.44
CA THR A 96 -4.03 -0.04 9.14
C THR A 96 -5.12 0.69 8.34
N LEU A 97 -5.74 0.01 7.38
CA LEU A 97 -6.78 0.58 6.52
C LEU A 97 -6.36 1.91 5.85
N GLY A 98 -5.11 1.99 5.44
CA GLY A 98 -4.58 3.11 4.65
C GLY A 98 -3.73 4.13 5.40
N SER A 99 -3.84 4.24 6.73
CA SER A 99 -3.22 5.32 7.51
C SER A 99 -1.75 5.09 7.90
N GLY A 100 -1.29 3.85 7.98
CA GLY A 100 0.01 3.49 8.57
C GLY A 100 1.22 3.58 7.64
N SER A 101 1.03 3.70 6.33
CA SER A 101 2.14 3.62 5.36
C SER A 101 3.20 4.71 5.53
N GLY A 102 2.80 5.95 5.77
CA GLY A 102 3.72 7.07 5.95
C GLY A 102 4.59 6.91 7.21
N ILE A 103 3.96 6.54 8.33
CA ILE A 103 4.68 6.31 9.60
C ILE A 103 5.62 5.12 9.46
N ALA A 104 5.16 4.04 8.83
CA ALA A 104 5.98 2.86 8.58
C ALA A 104 7.21 3.18 7.72
N GLY A 105 7.03 3.99 6.68
CA GLY A 105 8.10 4.39 5.81
C GLY A 105 9.13 5.29 6.48
N ILE A 106 8.69 6.29 7.24
CA ILE A 106 9.57 7.13 8.05
C ILE A 106 10.39 6.27 9.02
N TYR A 107 9.73 5.32 9.68
CA TYR A 107 10.40 4.39 10.58
C TYR A 107 11.45 3.54 9.86
N TYR A 108 11.10 3.01 8.67
CA TYR A 108 12.01 2.19 7.87
C TYR A 108 13.25 2.98 7.44
N LEU A 109 13.08 4.21 6.94
CA LEU A 109 14.19 5.08 6.57
C LEU A 109 15.05 5.47 7.77
N ASN A 110 14.43 5.72 8.93
CA ASN A 110 15.17 6.01 10.16
C ASN A 110 16.03 4.81 10.60
N LYS A 111 15.54 3.60 10.48
CA LYS A 111 16.32 2.37 10.70
C LYS A 111 17.46 2.19 9.69
N ALA A 112 17.34 2.78 8.51
CA ALA A 112 18.41 2.80 7.51
C ALA A 112 19.45 3.91 7.74
N GLY A 113 19.33 4.69 8.83
CA GLY A 113 20.27 5.74 9.22
C GLY A 113 19.85 7.17 8.81
N ILE A 114 18.66 7.34 8.24
CA ILE A 114 18.17 8.67 7.81
C ILE A 114 17.49 9.36 8.99
N PRO A 115 17.85 10.59 9.37
CA PRO A 115 17.20 11.34 10.44
C PRO A 115 15.69 11.49 10.20
N VAL A 116 14.89 11.36 11.27
CA VAL A 116 13.42 11.43 11.19
C VAL A 116 12.89 12.68 10.47
N PRO A 117 13.41 13.90 10.68
CA PRO A 117 12.96 15.08 9.95
C PRO A 117 13.15 14.95 8.42
N ASN A 118 14.31 14.41 8.00
CA ASN A 118 14.62 14.20 6.58
C ASN A 118 13.70 13.13 5.98
N ALA A 119 13.54 11.98 6.67
CA ALA A 119 12.63 10.92 6.26
C ALA A 119 11.18 11.43 6.13
N THR A 120 10.73 12.26 7.06
CA THR A 120 9.40 12.88 7.02
C THR A 120 9.25 13.79 5.79
N GLY A 121 10.24 14.65 5.52
CA GLY A 121 10.23 15.52 4.35
C GLY A 121 10.19 14.73 3.03
N MET A 122 10.99 13.64 2.93
CA MET A 122 11.01 12.75 1.76
C MET A 122 9.65 12.09 1.52
N TYR A 123 9.01 11.55 2.58
CA TYR A 123 7.69 10.93 2.47
C TYR A 123 6.60 11.95 2.14
N PHE A 124 6.66 13.14 2.71
CA PHE A 124 5.73 14.21 2.39
C PHE A 124 5.85 14.64 0.91
N PHE A 125 7.08 14.79 0.42
CA PHE A 125 7.34 15.09 -0.99
C PHE A 125 6.79 13.99 -1.90
N GLN A 126 7.09 12.72 -1.60
CA GLN A 126 6.57 11.56 -2.35
C GLN A 126 5.03 11.54 -2.36
N TYR A 127 4.40 11.84 -1.23
CA TYR A 127 2.94 11.94 -1.13
C TYR A 127 2.36 13.02 -2.04
N ILE A 128 2.97 14.22 -2.05
CA ILE A 128 2.52 15.32 -2.92
C ILE A 128 2.64 14.91 -4.40
N VAL A 129 3.80 14.39 -4.81
CA VAL A 129 4.03 13.95 -6.19
C VAL A 129 3.00 12.89 -6.59
N HIS A 130 2.72 11.93 -5.72
CA HIS A 130 1.72 10.91 -5.97
C HIS A 130 0.31 11.51 -6.16
N LYS A 131 -0.10 12.44 -5.30
CA LYS A 131 -1.42 13.10 -5.39
C LYS A 131 -1.56 13.97 -6.65
N VAL A 132 -0.51 14.72 -6.99
CA VAL A 132 -0.49 15.52 -8.23
C VAL A 132 -0.56 14.61 -9.46
N SER A 133 0.21 13.52 -9.48
CA SER A 133 0.16 12.56 -10.59
C SER A 133 -1.22 11.93 -10.75
N MET A 134 -1.88 11.56 -9.65
CA MET A 134 -3.25 11.04 -9.70
C MET A 134 -4.25 12.08 -10.23
N ALA A 135 -4.13 13.33 -9.80
CA ALA A 135 -5.00 14.41 -10.27
C ALA A 135 -4.84 14.64 -11.79
N VAL A 136 -3.59 14.73 -12.27
CA VAL A 136 -3.29 14.86 -13.69
C VAL A 136 -3.84 13.68 -14.49
N TYR A 137 -3.61 12.46 -14.03
CA TYR A 137 -4.13 11.26 -14.67
C TYR A 137 -5.66 11.24 -14.76
N SER A 138 -6.34 11.62 -13.66
CA SER A 138 -7.81 11.71 -13.63
C SER A 138 -8.34 12.76 -14.60
N LEU A 139 -7.69 13.92 -14.70
CA LEU A 139 -8.07 14.97 -15.65
C LEU A 139 -7.90 14.51 -17.11
N LEU A 140 -6.81 13.80 -17.41
CA LEU A 140 -6.58 13.24 -18.74
C LEU A 140 -7.64 12.21 -19.12
N LEU A 141 -8.00 11.31 -18.19
CA LEU A 141 -9.07 10.32 -18.42
C LEU A 141 -10.43 10.99 -18.64
N LEU A 142 -10.78 11.99 -17.83
CA LEU A 142 -12.02 12.75 -17.99
C LEU A 142 -12.06 13.46 -19.35
N SER A 143 -10.95 14.06 -19.79
CA SER A 143 -10.83 14.68 -21.10
C SER A 143 -11.05 13.69 -22.24
N LEU A 144 -10.47 12.49 -22.15
CA LEU A 144 -10.65 11.43 -23.14
C LEU A 144 -12.11 10.93 -23.21
N ILE A 145 -12.76 10.77 -22.05
CA ILE A 145 -14.18 10.39 -21.99
C ILE A 145 -15.05 11.46 -22.64
N HIS A 146 -14.80 12.73 -22.35
CA HIS A 146 -15.57 13.86 -22.92
C HIS A 146 -15.41 13.99 -24.45
N ILE A 147 -14.25 13.62 -24.98
CA ILE A 147 -14.00 13.60 -26.43
C ILE A 147 -14.71 12.42 -27.10
N SER A 148 -14.89 11.29 -26.42
CA SER A 148 -15.51 10.09 -27.01
C SER A 148 -17.04 10.06 -26.93
N GLU A 149 -17.67 10.83 -26.04
CA GLU A 149 -19.14 10.88 -25.89
C GLU A 149 -19.88 11.55 -27.08
N PRO A 150 -19.41 12.66 -27.68
CA PRO A 150 -20.16 13.28 -28.79
C PRO A 150 -20.25 12.42 -30.04
N THR A 151 -19.30 11.48 -30.23
CA THR A 151 -19.32 10.57 -31.38
C THR A 151 -20.44 9.53 -31.27
N ARG A 152 -20.84 9.16 -30.07
CA ARG A 152 -21.90 8.16 -29.83
C ARG A 152 -23.31 8.74 -29.96
N GLN A 153 -23.48 10.04 -29.73
CA GLN A 153 -24.78 10.74 -29.91
C GLN A 153 -25.04 11.11 -31.36
N ALA A 154 -24.04 11.12 -32.23
CA ALA A 154 -24.19 11.42 -33.64
C ALA A 154 -24.55 10.17 -34.50
N GLU A 155 -24.55 8.97 -33.91
CA GLU A 155 -24.87 7.70 -34.59
C GLU A 155 -26.30 7.19 -34.28
N ILE A 156 -27.15 7.97 -33.57
CA ILE A 156 -28.57 7.69 -33.31
C ILE A 156 -29.43 8.68 -34.10
#